data_f915e8d1c37f2986e100ebd06b4082a1
#
_entry.id   f915e8d1c37f2986e100ebd06b4082a1
#
_cell.length_a   1.000
_cell.length_b   1.000
_cell.length_c   1.000
_cell.angle_alpha   90.00
_cell.angle_beta   90.00
_cell.angle_gamma   90.00
#
_symmetry.space_group_name_H-M   'P 1'
#
loop_
_entity.id
_entity.type
_entity.pdbx_description
1 polymer ?
#
loop_
_entity_poly.entity_id
_entity_poly.type
_entity_poly.pdbx_seq_one_letter_code
_entity_poly.pdbx_strand_id
1 'polypeptide(L)'
;MKLITTIVRPERLPEVKAALFRAGVTGITLSRVSGHGGEQEIFGQYRGTTVVMEFHEKVKIEMVCSEPFVEPCVKAILSAARTGEVGDGKIFVQPIERVIRIRTGELDNAALTAVNAGEVQRAALESAQHAGSTSGEEER
;
A
#
# COMPACT_ATOMS: atom_id res chain seq x y z
N MET A 1 -0.24 3.45 -14.99
CA MET A 1 -0.18 2.88 -13.64
C MET A 1 0.98 3.50 -12.88
N LYS A 2 0.79 3.76 -11.60
CA LYS A 2 1.80 4.35 -10.73
C LYS A 2 1.91 3.56 -9.44
N LEU A 3 3.14 3.37 -8.97
CA LEU A 3 3.42 2.97 -7.58
C LEU A 3 3.44 4.24 -6.73
N ILE A 4 2.61 4.26 -5.71
CA ILE A 4 2.60 5.30 -4.71
C ILE A 4 3.17 4.70 -3.44
N THR A 5 4.26 5.29 -2.97
CA THR A 5 4.88 4.95 -1.70
C THR A 5 4.78 6.16 -0.79
N THR A 6 4.27 5.98 0.41
CA THR A 6 4.25 7.04 1.42
C THR A 6 4.78 6.53 2.73
N ILE A 7 5.49 7.40 3.43
CA ILE A 7 5.98 7.14 4.78
C ILE A 7 5.31 8.15 5.69
N VAL A 8 4.56 7.64 6.66
CA VAL A 8 3.70 8.47 7.52
C VAL A 8 3.95 8.16 8.99
N ARG A 9 3.46 9.05 9.86
CA ARG A 9 3.45 8.81 11.30
C ARG A 9 2.57 7.60 11.63
N PRO A 10 2.98 6.72 12.55
CA PRO A 10 2.17 5.56 12.93
C PRO A 10 0.77 5.94 13.44
N GLU A 11 0.68 7.02 14.20
CA GLU A 11 -0.59 7.51 14.77
C GLU A 11 -1.57 8.03 13.72
N ARG A 12 -1.10 8.35 12.51
CA ARG A 12 -1.96 8.77 11.39
C ARG A 12 -2.43 7.61 10.51
N LEU A 13 -1.94 6.42 10.75
CA LEU A 13 -2.28 5.26 9.93
C LEU A 13 -3.79 4.96 9.82
N PRO A 14 -4.58 4.99 10.92
CA PRO A 14 -6.02 4.73 10.80
C PRO A 14 -6.73 5.70 9.86
N GLU A 15 -6.44 7.00 9.97
CA GLU A 15 -7.03 8.04 9.12
C GLU A 15 -6.59 7.92 7.66
N VAL A 16 -5.32 7.62 7.43
CA VAL A 16 -4.78 7.42 6.08
C VAL A 16 -5.44 6.20 5.43
N LYS A 17 -5.54 5.09 6.13
CA LYS A 17 -6.23 3.88 5.64
C LYS A 17 -7.67 4.17 5.27
N ALA A 18 -8.41 4.84 6.14
CA ALA A 18 -9.80 5.19 5.89
C ALA A 18 -9.94 6.12 4.68
N ALA A 19 -9.07 7.11 4.54
CA ALA A 19 -9.09 8.04 3.41
C ALA A 19 -8.76 7.33 2.08
N LEU A 20 -7.78 6.44 2.08
CA LEU A 20 -7.43 5.65 0.90
C LEU A 20 -8.58 4.74 0.47
N PHE A 21 -9.21 4.09 1.42
CA PHE A 21 -10.37 3.24 1.15
C PHE A 21 -11.52 4.03 0.52
N ARG A 22 -11.82 5.22 1.05
CA ARG A 22 -12.83 6.12 0.46
C ARG A 22 -12.46 6.61 -0.93
N ALA A 23 -11.16 6.73 -1.22
CA ALA A 23 -10.68 7.09 -2.56
C ALA A 23 -10.70 5.94 -3.56
N GLY A 24 -11.16 4.75 -3.15
CA GLY A 24 -11.24 3.57 -4.00
C GLY A 24 -9.99 2.68 -4.02
N VAL A 25 -9.02 2.97 -3.18
CA VAL A 25 -7.80 2.15 -3.04
C VAL A 25 -8.06 1.04 -2.03
N THR A 26 -8.08 -0.21 -2.49
CA THR A 26 -8.39 -1.38 -1.65
C THR A 26 -7.17 -2.25 -1.37
N GLY A 27 -6.17 -2.25 -2.25
CA GLY A 27 -4.94 -3.01 -2.09
C GLY A 27 -3.79 -2.14 -1.61
N ILE A 28 -3.36 -2.34 -0.38
CA ILE A 28 -2.20 -1.64 0.19
C ILE A 28 -1.27 -2.64 0.87
N THR A 29 0.01 -2.33 0.85
CA THR A 29 1.03 -3.08 1.58
C THR A 29 1.64 -2.18 2.64
N LEU A 30 1.74 -2.67 3.86
CA LEU A 30 2.27 -1.93 5.00
C LEU A 30 3.58 -2.53 5.46
N SER A 31 4.53 -1.66 5.81
CA SER A 31 5.77 -2.04 6.48
C SER A 31 6.06 -1.07 7.61
N ARG A 32 6.52 -1.59 8.75
CA ARG A 32 7.09 -0.76 9.80
C ARG A 32 8.53 -0.44 9.43
N VAL A 33 8.88 0.82 9.48
CA VAL A 33 10.21 1.30 9.13
C VAL A 33 10.70 2.30 10.17
N SER A 34 11.99 2.49 10.24
CA SER A 34 12.60 3.56 11.02
C SER A 34 13.12 4.61 10.06
N GLY A 35 12.82 5.86 10.33
CA GLY A 35 13.20 6.96 9.46
C GLY A 35 13.66 8.19 10.22
N HIS A 36 14.53 8.95 9.56
CA HIS A 36 14.93 10.28 9.98
C HIS A 36 14.78 11.22 8.78
N GLY A 37 13.97 12.25 8.91
CA GLY A 37 13.66 13.14 7.80
C GLY A 37 13.65 14.61 8.22
N GLY A 38 14.83 15.22 8.38
CA GLY A 38 14.93 16.64 8.67
C GLY A 38 14.53 17.06 10.07
N GLU A 39 14.23 16.12 10.94
CA GLU A 39 14.03 16.37 12.36
C GLU A 39 15.36 16.70 12.99
N GLN A 40 15.53 17.95 13.40
CA GLN A 40 16.73 18.35 14.13
C GLN A 40 16.51 18.15 15.62
N GLU A 41 16.97 17.04 16.14
CA GLU A 41 17.07 16.84 17.57
C GLU A 41 18.41 17.34 18.05
N ILE A 42 18.39 18.47 18.72
CA ILE A 42 19.56 19.00 19.42
C ILE A 42 19.58 18.34 20.79
N PHE A 43 20.38 17.30 20.94
CA PHE A 43 20.66 16.76 22.27
C PHE A 43 21.63 17.65 23.01
N GLY A 44 21.18 18.12 24.13
CA GLY A 44 21.81 18.78 25.26
C GLY A 44 23.23 19.31 25.08
N GLN A 45 23.39 20.60 25.18
CA GLN A 45 24.68 21.27 25.25
C GLN A 45 25.52 20.78 26.44
N TYR A 46 26.34 19.78 26.19
CA TYR A 46 27.52 19.55 27.00
C TYR A 46 28.71 19.39 26.08
N ARG A 47 29.53 20.44 26.01
CA ARG A 47 30.89 20.47 25.45
C ARG A 47 31.11 19.67 24.16
N GLY A 48 30.70 20.26 23.05
CA GLY A 48 30.79 19.66 21.73
C GLY A 48 29.48 19.05 21.34
N THR A 49 28.74 19.73 20.49
CA THR A 49 27.46 19.33 19.90
C THR A 49 27.57 17.95 19.25
N THR A 50 27.12 16.93 19.94
CA THR A 50 26.90 15.63 19.31
C THR A 50 25.52 15.67 18.67
N VAL A 51 25.47 15.82 17.35
CA VAL A 51 24.24 15.62 16.60
C VAL A 51 23.97 14.13 16.60
N VAL A 52 23.03 13.69 17.43
CA VAL A 52 22.56 12.31 17.39
C VAL A 52 21.41 12.23 16.40
N MET A 53 21.61 11.49 15.32
CA MET A 53 20.52 11.12 14.41
C MET A 53 19.67 10.07 15.10
N GLU A 54 18.50 10.47 15.63
CA GLU A 54 17.51 9.53 16.11
C GLU A 54 16.62 9.07 14.96
N PHE A 55 16.40 7.76 14.91
CA PHE A 55 15.42 7.18 14.01
C PHE A 55 14.09 7.04 14.73
N HIS A 56 13.05 7.53 14.08
CA HIS A 56 11.69 7.42 14.57
C HIS A 56 10.96 6.28 13.87
N GLU A 57 10.08 5.61 14.60
CA GLU A 57 9.20 4.61 14.02
C GLU A 57 8.22 5.27 13.07
N LYS A 58 8.14 4.76 11.84
CA LYS A 58 7.25 5.21 10.78
C LYS A 58 6.54 4.02 10.17
N VAL A 59 5.51 4.29 9.37
CA VAL A 59 4.84 3.29 8.56
C VAL A 59 5.02 3.63 7.09
N LYS A 60 5.51 2.66 6.33
CA LYS A 60 5.57 2.74 4.87
C LYS A 60 4.35 2.06 4.27
N ILE A 61 3.64 2.78 3.42
CA ILE A 61 2.46 2.28 2.71
C ILE A 61 2.78 2.29 1.23
N GLU A 62 2.57 1.15 0.58
CA GLU A 62 2.76 1.01 -0.86
C GLU A 62 1.46 0.56 -1.52
N MET A 63 1.15 1.16 -2.66
CA MET A 63 -0.01 0.81 -3.46
C MET A 63 0.26 1.11 -4.93
N VAL A 64 -0.30 0.31 -5.81
CA VAL A 64 -0.28 0.58 -7.25
C VAL A 64 -1.68 1.01 -7.68
N CYS A 65 -1.75 2.14 -8.37
CA CYS A 65 -3.01 2.71 -8.84
C CYS A 65 -3.01 2.86 -10.36
N SER A 66 -4.16 2.60 -10.97
CA SER A 66 -4.40 3.04 -12.34
C SER A 66 -4.50 4.58 -12.38
N GLU A 67 -4.23 5.18 -13.53
CA GLU A 67 -4.10 6.64 -13.67
C GLU A 67 -5.26 7.46 -13.05
N PRO A 68 -6.54 7.09 -13.22
CA PRO A 68 -7.64 7.87 -12.64
C PRO A 68 -7.63 7.95 -11.11
N PHE A 69 -6.98 7.01 -10.44
CA PHE A 69 -6.93 6.93 -8.97
C PHE A 69 -5.71 7.62 -8.36
N VAL A 70 -4.72 8.01 -9.18
CA VAL A 70 -3.45 8.55 -8.66
C VAL A 70 -3.68 9.85 -7.89
N GLU A 71 -4.29 10.85 -8.49
CA GLU A 71 -4.54 12.15 -7.84
C GLU A 71 -5.49 12.03 -6.64
N PRO A 72 -6.61 11.31 -6.72
CA PRO A 72 -7.45 11.07 -5.54
C PRO A 72 -6.69 10.40 -4.38
N CYS A 73 -5.83 9.46 -4.70
CA CYS A 73 -4.98 8.78 -3.70
C CYS A 73 -4.00 9.75 -3.03
N VAL A 74 -3.29 10.55 -3.82
CA VAL A 74 -2.35 11.55 -3.30
C VAL A 74 -3.06 12.57 -2.40
N LYS A 75 -4.20 13.08 -2.84
CA LYS A 75 -5.02 14.02 -2.04
C LYS A 75 -5.51 13.40 -0.74
N ALA A 76 -5.92 12.15 -0.77
CA ALA A 76 -6.35 11.42 0.42
C ALA A 76 -5.22 11.30 1.45
N ILE A 77 -4.02 10.95 1.00
CA ILE A 77 -2.83 10.85 1.88
C ILE A 77 -2.48 12.23 2.45
N LEU A 78 -2.41 13.25 1.62
CA LEU A 78 -2.09 14.62 2.07
C LEU A 78 -3.06 15.10 3.14
N SER A 79 -4.35 14.91 2.93
CA SER A 79 -5.39 15.32 3.88
C SER A 79 -5.31 14.56 5.20
N ALA A 80 -5.11 13.25 5.14
CA ALA A 80 -5.18 12.39 6.33
C ALA A 80 -3.87 12.33 7.12
N ALA A 81 -2.71 12.44 6.46
CA ALA A 81 -1.40 12.28 7.09
C ALA A 81 -0.82 13.59 7.65
N ARG A 82 -1.27 14.73 7.14
CA ARG A 82 -0.69 16.03 7.50
C ARG A 82 -1.02 16.42 8.95
N THR A 83 0.01 16.75 9.71
CA THR A 83 -0.08 17.45 11.00
C THR A 83 0.39 18.90 10.90
N GLY A 84 1.22 19.19 9.91
CA GLY A 84 1.88 20.48 9.72
C GLY A 84 3.24 20.58 10.39
N GLU A 85 3.67 19.53 11.05
CA GLU A 85 4.96 19.48 11.74
C GLU A 85 6.00 18.67 10.97
N VAL A 86 7.26 18.94 11.24
CA VAL A 86 8.38 18.17 10.70
C VAL A 86 8.24 16.71 11.12
N GLY A 87 8.40 15.80 10.18
CA GLY A 87 8.23 14.37 10.42
C GLY A 87 6.94 13.78 9.85
N ASP A 88 6.11 14.58 9.18
CA ASP A 88 4.88 14.12 8.53
C ASP A 88 5.12 13.10 7.40
N GLY A 89 6.32 13.07 6.85
CA GLY A 89 6.70 12.16 5.81
C GLY A 89 6.58 12.71 4.40
N LYS A 90 6.66 11.82 3.43
CA LYS A 90 6.65 12.15 2.00
C LYS A 90 5.82 11.16 1.22
N ILE A 91 5.43 11.57 0.03
CA ILE A 91 4.75 10.71 -0.96
C ILE A 91 5.66 10.62 -2.18
N PHE A 92 5.91 9.41 -2.64
CA PHE A 92 6.68 9.14 -3.85
C PHE A 92 5.74 8.53 -4.88
N VAL A 93 5.78 9.04 -6.09
CA VAL A 93 4.99 8.54 -7.22
C VAL A 93 5.94 8.16 -8.34
N GLN A 94 5.89 6.91 -8.77
CA GLN A 94 6.76 6.43 -9.83
C GLN A 94 6.00 5.55 -10.83
N PRO A 95 6.40 5.55 -12.12
CA PRO A 95 5.78 4.71 -13.11
C PRO A 95 5.97 3.23 -12.82
N ILE A 96 4.93 2.45 -13.06
CA ILE A 96 4.95 0.99 -13.07
C ILE A 96 4.68 0.52 -14.50
N GLU A 97 5.57 -0.30 -15.04
CA GLU A 97 5.44 -0.81 -16.40
C GLU A 97 4.39 -1.91 -16.50
N ARG A 98 4.38 -2.83 -15.55
CA ARG A 98 3.52 -4.01 -15.56
C ARG A 98 3.05 -4.36 -14.16
N VAL A 99 1.82 -4.86 -14.06
CA VAL A 99 1.27 -5.49 -12.87
C VAL A 99 0.70 -6.84 -13.29
N ILE A 100 0.96 -7.86 -12.48
CA ILE A 100 0.47 -9.21 -12.73
C ILE A 100 -0.13 -9.74 -11.44
N ARG A 101 -1.39 -10.14 -11.47
CA ARG A 101 -2.03 -10.79 -10.32
C ARG A 101 -1.60 -12.25 -10.26
N ILE A 102 -0.94 -12.64 -9.20
CA ILE A 102 -0.40 -14.01 -9.06
C ILE A 102 -1.50 -15.05 -9.13
N ARG A 103 -2.64 -14.81 -8.47
CA ARG A 103 -3.74 -15.78 -8.42
C ARG A 103 -4.33 -16.12 -9.80
N THR A 104 -4.48 -15.12 -10.68
CA THR A 104 -5.21 -15.25 -11.93
C THR A 104 -4.35 -15.10 -13.19
N GLY A 105 -3.16 -14.50 -13.05
CA GLY A 105 -2.34 -14.09 -14.18
C GLY A 105 -2.88 -12.87 -14.92
N GLU A 106 -3.93 -12.20 -14.42
CA GLU A 106 -4.45 -10.97 -15.00
C GLU A 106 -3.39 -9.88 -15.02
N LEU A 107 -3.43 -9.05 -16.06
CA LEU A 107 -2.42 -8.03 -16.33
C LEU A 107 -2.96 -6.62 -16.13
N ASP A 108 -2.08 -5.75 -15.66
CA ASP A 108 -2.21 -4.31 -15.65
C ASP A 108 -3.51 -3.84 -14.96
N ASN A 109 -4.37 -3.07 -15.62
CA ASN A 109 -5.59 -2.54 -15.00
C ASN A 109 -6.52 -3.63 -14.48
N ALA A 110 -6.63 -4.76 -15.14
CA ALA A 110 -7.40 -5.90 -14.65
C ALA A 110 -6.83 -6.47 -13.36
N ALA A 111 -5.50 -6.48 -13.21
CA ALA A 111 -4.82 -6.91 -11.99
C ALA A 111 -5.03 -5.93 -10.82
N LEU A 112 -5.37 -4.68 -11.09
CA LEU A 112 -5.62 -3.63 -10.09
C LEU A 112 -7.10 -3.50 -9.71
N THR A 113 -8.01 -4.13 -10.44
CA THR A 113 -9.44 -4.09 -10.16
C THR A 113 -9.74 -4.87 -8.88
N ALA A 114 -10.48 -4.26 -7.97
CA ALA A 114 -10.91 -4.91 -6.74
C ALA A 114 -11.75 -6.15 -7.06
N VAL A 115 -11.45 -7.25 -6.37
CA VAL A 115 -12.18 -8.51 -6.52
C VAL A 115 -13.16 -8.65 -5.37
N ASN A 116 -14.42 -8.89 -5.68
CA ASN A 116 -15.44 -9.19 -4.68
C ASN A 116 -15.15 -10.58 -4.07
N ALA A 117 -15.14 -10.66 -2.75
CA ALA A 117 -14.90 -11.91 -2.03
C ALA A 117 -15.89 -13.02 -2.43
N GLY A 118 -17.14 -12.67 -2.75
CA GLY A 118 -18.14 -13.60 -3.25
C GLY A 118 -17.82 -14.17 -4.64
N GLU A 119 -17.20 -13.38 -5.50
CA GLU A 119 -16.75 -13.83 -6.83
C GLU A 119 -15.57 -14.77 -6.72
N VAL A 120 -14.63 -14.47 -5.83
CA VAL A 120 -13.48 -15.35 -5.56
C VAL A 120 -13.94 -16.71 -5.05
N GLN A 121 -14.88 -16.72 -4.13
CA GLN A 121 -15.42 -17.97 -3.56
C GLN A 121 -16.18 -18.78 -4.61
N ARG A 122 -16.94 -18.13 -5.47
CA ARG A 122 -17.66 -18.78 -6.58
C ARG A 122 -16.69 -19.40 -7.58
N ALA A 123 -15.66 -18.67 -7.99
CA ALA A 123 -14.64 -19.16 -8.92
C ALA A 123 -13.88 -20.36 -8.33
N ALA A 124 -13.60 -20.35 -7.02
CA ALA A 124 -12.95 -21.46 -6.33
C ALA A 124 -13.83 -22.72 -6.31
N LEU A 125 -15.13 -22.56 -6.09
CA LEU A 125 -16.11 -23.66 -6.12
C LEU A 125 -16.24 -24.26 -7.53
N GLU A 126 -16.32 -23.43 -8.56
CA GLU A 126 -16.37 -23.87 -9.97
C GLU A 126 -15.11 -24.64 -10.37
N SER A 127 -13.93 -24.17 -9.95
CA SER A 127 -12.67 -24.86 -10.18
C SER A 127 -12.60 -26.22 -9.51
N ALA A 128 -13.11 -26.33 -8.29
CA ALA A 128 -13.17 -27.58 -7.53
C ALA A 128 -14.13 -28.59 -8.18
N GLN A 129 -15.27 -28.14 -8.73
CA GLN A 129 -16.22 -28.99 -9.44
C GLN A 129 -15.65 -29.50 -10.76
N HIS A 130 -14.88 -28.68 -11.48
CA HIS A 130 -14.21 -29.10 -12.73
C HIS A 130 -13.11 -30.14 -12.48
N ALA A 131 -12.36 -30.02 -11.41
CA ALA A 131 -11.34 -30.98 -11.02
C ALA A 131 -11.94 -32.34 -10.59
N GLY A 132 -13.17 -32.34 -10.05
CA GLY A 132 -13.89 -33.56 -9.67
C GLY A 132 -14.53 -34.33 -10.82
N SER A 133 -14.75 -33.68 -11.98
CA SER A 133 -15.37 -34.34 -13.15
C SER A 133 -14.39 -35.05 -14.09
N THR A 134 -13.11 -34.79 -13.97
CA THR A 134 -12.07 -35.42 -14.82
C THR A 134 -11.51 -36.74 -14.25
N SER A 135 -11.86 -37.09 -13.03
CA SER A 135 -11.41 -38.36 -12.41
C SER A 135 -12.35 -39.55 -12.61
N GLY A 136 -13.41 -39.38 -13.42
CA GLY A 136 -14.43 -40.42 -13.66
C GLY A 136 -14.38 -41.15 -15.00
N GLU A 137 -13.43 -40.86 -15.88
CA GLU A 137 -13.37 -41.46 -17.25
C GLU A 137 -12.18 -42.36 -17.56
N GLU A 138 -11.45 -42.82 -16.56
CA GLU A 138 -10.34 -43.77 -16.77
C GLU A 138 -10.52 -45.11 -16.03
N GLU A 139 -11.71 -45.69 -16.05
CA GLU A 139 -11.88 -47.11 -15.73
C GLU A 139 -12.99 -47.74 -16.61
N ARG A 140 -12.64 -47.98 -17.90
CA ARG A 140 -13.27 -49.06 -18.68
C ARG A 140 -12.29 -49.61 -19.71
#